data_9f9badd878de01c85cdf9149f425c345
#
_entry.id   9f9badd878de01c85cdf9149f425c345
#
_cell.length_a   1.000
_cell.length_b   1.000
_cell.length_c   1.000
_cell.angle_alpha   90.00
_cell.angle_beta   90.00
_cell.angle_gamma   90.00
#
_symmetry.space_group_name_H-M   'P 1'
#
loop_
_entity.id
_entity.type
_entity.pdbx_description
1 polymer ?
#
loop_
_entity_poly.entity_id
_entity_poly.type
_entity_poly.pdbx_seq_one_letter_code
_entity_poly.pdbx_strand_id
1 'polypeptide(L)'
;VPLAALYADQLAKEVDFFSIGTNDLIQYCFAADRGNDAVSYLYQPLNPAFLRLIKHVIDAAHANNTKAAMCGEMAGDQLAMPLLLGMGLDEYSMSASSILRTRSMMKDLDTKECAKWANDAINLCYTADEVEKMVKTRLGMN
;
A
#
# COMPACT_ATOMS: atom_id res chain seq x y z
N VAL A 1 -14.20 -1.18 0.91
CA VAL A 1 -14.65 -1.61 -0.44
C VAL A 1 -14.11 -0.66 -1.51
N PRO A 2 -13.90 -1.13 -2.76
CA PRO A 2 -13.32 -0.29 -3.83
C PRO A 2 -14.09 1.01 -4.09
N LEU A 3 -15.41 0.97 -4.02
CA LEU A 3 -16.22 2.16 -4.25
C LEU A 3 -15.97 3.25 -3.20
N ALA A 4 -15.77 2.88 -1.95
CA ALA A 4 -15.41 3.84 -0.89
C ALA A 4 -14.00 4.41 -1.14
N ALA A 5 -13.06 3.60 -1.61
CA ALA A 5 -11.72 4.07 -1.96
C ALA A 5 -11.76 5.08 -3.12
N LEU A 6 -12.58 4.84 -4.14
CA LEU A 6 -12.77 5.79 -5.24
C LEU A 6 -13.43 7.10 -4.78
N TYR A 7 -14.25 7.06 -3.75
CA TYR A 7 -14.97 8.23 -3.20
C TYR A 7 -14.26 8.86 -2.00
N ALA A 8 -13.00 8.52 -1.79
CA ALA A 8 -12.23 8.92 -0.61
C ALA A 8 -12.12 10.44 -0.43
N ASP A 9 -12.08 11.21 -1.51
CA ASP A 9 -12.00 12.67 -1.48
C ASP A 9 -13.23 13.31 -0.81
N GLN A 10 -14.41 12.72 -0.97
CA GLN A 10 -15.63 13.18 -0.30
C GLN A 10 -15.71 12.65 1.12
N LEU A 11 -15.40 11.38 1.33
CA LEU A 11 -15.43 10.78 2.66
C LEU A 11 -14.44 11.43 3.62
N ALA A 12 -13.29 11.89 3.13
CA ALA A 12 -12.28 12.54 3.94
C ALA A 12 -12.76 13.83 4.62
N LYS A 13 -13.81 14.45 4.11
CA LYS A 13 -14.42 15.66 4.69
C LYS A 13 -15.26 15.36 5.93
N GLU A 14 -15.70 14.12 6.08
CA GLU A 14 -16.67 13.72 7.09
C GLU A 14 -16.06 12.81 8.18
N VAL A 15 -14.83 12.35 8.01
CA VAL A 15 -14.20 11.39 8.94
C VAL A 15 -13.00 12.00 9.64
N ASP A 16 -12.65 11.46 10.80
CA ASP A 16 -11.48 11.89 11.57
C ASP A 16 -10.19 11.27 11.01
N PHE A 17 -10.27 10.06 10.46
CA PHE A 17 -9.16 9.38 9.80
C PHE A 17 -9.68 8.24 8.91
N PHE A 18 -8.83 7.77 7.99
CA PHE A 18 -9.05 6.54 7.25
C PHE A 18 -8.26 5.38 7.84
N SER A 19 -8.84 4.20 7.80
CA SER A 19 -8.12 2.95 8.01
C SER A 19 -8.34 2.03 6.82
N ILE A 20 -7.28 1.80 6.06
CA ILE A 20 -7.35 0.99 4.83
C ILE A 20 -7.18 -0.48 5.20
N GLY A 21 -8.25 -1.25 5.07
CA GLY A 21 -8.24 -2.72 5.26
C GLY A 21 -7.83 -3.40 3.98
N THR A 22 -6.52 -3.66 3.80
CA THR A 22 -5.98 -4.10 2.51
C THR A 22 -6.39 -5.50 2.11
N ASN A 23 -6.57 -6.42 3.06
CA ASN A 23 -6.96 -7.78 2.71
C ASN A 23 -8.31 -7.82 1.98
N ASP A 24 -9.32 -7.14 2.52
CA ASP A 24 -10.63 -7.07 1.91
C ASP A 24 -10.62 -6.20 0.65
N LEU A 25 -9.91 -5.08 0.68
CA LEU A 25 -9.84 -4.20 -0.47
C LEU A 25 -9.22 -4.90 -1.69
N ILE A 26 -8.13 -5.65 -1.50
CA ILE A 26 -7.50 -6.45 -2.57
C ILE A 26 -8.48 -7.50 -3.08
N GLN A 27 -9.11 -8.25 -2.18
CA GLN A 27 -10.06 -9.29 -2.54
C GLN A 27 -11.18 -8.74 -3.45
N TYR A 28 -11.76 -7.63 -3.08
CA TYR A 28 -12.85 -7.03 -3.87
C TYR A 28 -12.36 -6.36 -5.15
N CYS A 29 -11.18 -5.74 -5.15
CA CYS A 29 -10.61 -5.15 -6.37
C CYS A 29 -10.31 -6.18 -7.45
N PHE A 30 -9.79 -7.35 -7.05
CA PHE A 30 -9.45 -8.42 -7.98
C PHE A 30 -10.57 -9.44 -8.17
N ALA A 31 -11.69 -9.30 -7.45
CA ALA A 31 -12.78 -10.27 -7.44
C ALA A 31 -12.28 -11.70 -7.17
N ALA A 32 -11.28 -11.82 -6.29
CA ALA A 32 -10.60 -13.08 -5.98
C ALA A 32 -10.67 -13.35 -4.47
N ASP A 33 -11.30 -14.46 -4.11
CA ASP A 33 -11.34 -14.91 -2.73
C ASP A 33 -9.94 -15.37 -2.30
N ARG A 34 -9.37 -14.71 -1.28
CA ARG A 34 -8.06 -15.05 -0.74
C ARG A 34 -8.02 -16.44 -0.07
N GLY A 35 -9.17 -16.99 0.27
CA GLY A 35 -9.31 -18.35 0.79
C GLY A 35 -9.34 -19.44 -0.29
N ASN A 36 -9.35 -19.07 -1.56
CA ASN A 36 -9.43 -19.97 -2.68
C ASN A 36 -8.09 -20.09 -3.41
N ASP A 37 -7.39 -21.20 -3.20
CA ASP A 37 -6.07 -21.45 -3.80
C ASP A 37 -6.07 -21.39 -5.33
N ALA A 38 -7.19 -21.76 -5.97
CA ALA A 38 -7.29 -21.76 -7.43
C ALA A 38 -7.17 -20.36 -8.06
N VAL A 39 -7.48 -19.30 -7.30
CA VAL A 39 -7.41 -17.91 -7.76
C VAL A 39 -6.42 -17.06 -6.97
N SER A 40 -5.62 -17.68 -6.11
CA SER A 40 -4.64 -16.98 -5.25
C SER A 40 -3.62 -16.14 -6.04
N TYR A 41 -3.30 -16.55 -7.26
CA TYR A 41 -2.39 -15.80 -8.16
C TYR A 41 -2.94 -14.43 -8.56
N LEU A 42 -4.25 -14.22 -8.45
CA LEU A 42 -4.87 -12.92 -8.71
C LEU A 42 -4.77 -11.96 -7.51
N TYR A 43 -4.43 -12.46 -6.35
CA TYR A 43 -4.25 -11.64 -5.14
C TYR A 43 -2.90 -10.95 -5.18
N GLN A 44 -2.86 -9.73 -5.74
CA GLN A 44 -1.63 -9.02 -6.08
C GLN A 44 -1.54 -7.64 -5.39
N PRO A 45 -1.06 -7.59 -4.14
CA PRO A 45 -0.96 -6.30 -3.40
C PRO A 45 -0.05 -5.28 -4.07
N LEU A 46 0.97 -5.72 -4.82
CA LEU A 46 1.90 -4.83 -5.52
C LEU A 46 1.50 -4.52 -6.96
N ASN A 47 0.28 -4.88 -7.37
CA ASN A 47 -0.21 -4.53 -8.69
C ASN A 47 -0.27 -3.00 -8.83
N PRO A 48 0.29 -2.42 -9.92
CA PRO A 48 0.32 -0.97 -10.11
C PRO A 48 -1.05 -0.28 -10.04
N ALA A 49 -2.10 -0.93 -10.53
CA ALA A 49 -3.46 -0.38 -10.46
C ALA A 49 -3.96 -0.32 -9.01
N PHE A 50 -3.66 -1.34 -8.21
CA PHE A 50 -4.00 -1.34 -6.79
C PHE A 50 -3.20 -0.31 -6.01
N LEU A 51 -1.90 -0.18 -6.28
CA LEU A 51 -1.05 0.86 -5.68
C LEU A 51 -1.55 2.27 -6.00
N ARG A 52 -2.05 2.47 -7.21
CA ARG A 52 -2.67 3.74 -7.63
C ARG A 52 -3.91 4.05 -6.79
N LEU A 53 -4.74 3.04 -6.52
CA LEU A 53 -5.93 3.20 -5.67
C LEU A 53 -5.55 3.56 -4.23
N ILE A 54 -4.54 2.89 -3.66
CA ILE A 54 -4.03 3.19 -2.32
C ILE A 54 -3.50 4.63 -2.26
N LYS A 55 -2.70 5.03 -3.25
CA LYS A 55 -2.19 6.40 -3.33
C LYS A 55 -3.32 7.42 -3.39
N HIS A 56 -4.35 7.17 -4.17
CA HIS A 56 -5.53 8.05 -4.25
C HIS A 56 -6.18 8.25 -2.88
N VAL A 57 -6.35 7.18 -2.10
CA VAL A 57 -6.94 7.28 -0.75
C VAL A 57 -6.06 8.10 0.19
N ILE A 58 -4.75 7.87 0.18
CA ILE A 58 -3.80 8.61 1.01
C ILE A 58 -3.79 10.10 0.62
N ASP A 59 -3.71 10.41 -0.66
CA ASP A 59 -3.70 11.79 -1.16
C ASP A 59 -5.02 12.51 -0.83
N ALA A 60 -6.15 11.82 -0.96
CA ALA A 60 -7.46 12.37 -0.60
C ALA A 60 -7.57 12.69 0.90
N ALA A 61 -7.02 11.83 1.76
CA ALA A 61 -6.95 12.07 3.19
C ALA A 61 -6.14 13.35 3.47
N HIS A 62 -4.93 13.42 2.94
CA HIS A 62 -4.02 14.55 3.19
C HIS A 62 -4.54 15.86 2.64
N ALA A 63 -5.22 15.84 1.48
CA ALA A 63 -5.85 17.05 0.91
C ALA A 63 -6.96 17.62 1.81
N ASN A 64 -7.49 16.84 2.72
CA ASN A 64 -8.53 17.23 3.67
C ASN A 64 -8.03 17.25 5.15
N ASN A 65 -6.73 17.33 5.36
CA ASN A 65 -6.08 17.32 6.68
C ASN A 65 -6.48 16.13 7.54
N THR A 66 -6.70 14.99 6.91
CA THR A 66 -7.10 13.72 7.53
C THR A 66 -5.94 12.73 7.41
N LYS A 67 -5.75 11.89 8.42
CA LYS A 67 -4.71 10.85 8.40
C LYS A 67 -5.21 9.60 7.68
N ALA A 68 -4.28 8.90 7.05
CA ALA A 68 -4.51 7.57 6.49
C ALA A 68 -3.68 6.53 7.24
N ALA A 69 -4.38 5.58 7.86
CA ALA A 69 -3.81 4.40 8.46
C ALA A 69 -4.05 3.18 7.59
N MET A 70 -3.28 2.13 7.79
CA MET A 70 -3.45 0.86 7.09
C MET A 70 -3.40 -0.30 8.09
N CYS A 71 -4.30 -1.24 7.93
CA CYS A 71 -4.26 -2.52 8.60
C CYS A 71 -4.30 -3.65 7.56
N GLY A 72 -3.99 -4.85 8.01
CA GLY A 72 -3.87 -6.00 7.12
C GLY A 72 -2.41 -6.34 6.82
N GLU A 73 -2.22 -7.39 6.03
CA GLU A 73 -0.89 -7.96 5.79
C GLU A 73 0.06 -7.02 5.05
N MET A 74 -0.48 -6.20 4.16
CA MET A 74 0.32 -5.25 3.36
C MET A 74 1.07 -4.23 4.23
N ALA A 75 0.50 -3.83 5.37
CA ALA A 75 1.12 -2.86 6.27
C ALA A 75 2.44 -3.36 6.88
N GLY A 76 2.59 -4.68 7.02
CA GLY A 76 3.81 -5.32 7.54
C GLY A 76 4.69 -5.97 6.47
N ASP A 77 4.34 -5.84 5.21
CA ASP A 77 5.08 -6.43 4.10
C ASP A 77 6.34 -5.62 3.78
N GLN A 78 7.48 -6.29 3.66
CA GLN A 78 8.78 -5.64 3.46
C GLN A 78 8.90 -4.92 2.10
N LEU A 79 8.23 -5.42 1.08
CA LEU A 79 8.29 -4.84 -0.27
C LEU A 79 7.27 -3.73 -0.46
N ALA A 80 6.12 -3.83 0.21
CA ALA A 80 5.09 -2.79 0.19
C ALA A 80 5.48 -1.58 1.05
N MET A 81 6.16 -1.80 2.15
CA MET A 81 6.45 -0.75 3.14
C MET A 81 7.20 0.47 2.55
N PRO A 82 8.26 0.32 1.74
CA PRO A 82 8.90 1.49 1.13
C PRO A 82 7.96 2.28 0.22
N LEU A 83 7.08 1.60 -0.51
CA LEU A 83 6.11 2.25 -1.39
C LEU A 83 5.06 3.01 -0.58
N LEU A 84 4.55 2.40 0.49
CA LEU A 84 3.59 3.04 1.40
C LEU A 84 4.21 4.25 2.10
N LEU A 85 5.47 4.14 2.51
CA LEU A 85 6.22 5.25 3.09
C LEU A 85 6.37 6.39 2.08
N GLY A 86 6.69 6.06 0.84
CA GLY A 86 6.80 7.03 -0.26
C GLY A 86 5.48 7.69 -0.63
N MET A 87 4.36 7.01 -0.42
CA MET A 87 3.02 7.55 -0.62
C MET A 87 2.56 8.45 0.54
N GLY A 88 3.27 8.44 1.67
CA GLY A 88 2.96 9.25 2.83
C GLY A 88 1.98 8.61 3.81
N LEU A 89 1.84 7.28 3.82
CA LEU A 89 0.99 6.61 4.81
C LEU A 89 1.39 7.00 6.23
N ASP A 90 0.42 7.39 7.04
CA ASP A 90 0.66 7.95 8.39
C ASP A 90 0.84 6.89 9.48
N GLU A 91 0.07 5.80 9.41
CA GLU A 91 0.09 4.76 10.44
C GLU A 91 0.05 3.37 9.81
N TYR A 92 0.84 2.47 10.38
CA TYR A 92 0.98 1.07 9.96
C TYR A 92 0.59 0.16 11.13
N SER A 93 -0.55 -0.50 11.02
CA SER A 93 -1.01 -1.50 11.99
C SER A 93 -0.57 -2.88 11.55
N MET A 94 0.16 -3.58 12.40
CA MET A 94 0.69 -4.91 12.08
C MET A 94 0.82 -5.75 13.36
N SER A 95 1.13 -7.03 13.19
CA SER A 95 1.41 -7.90 14.34
C SER A 95 2.64 -7.42 15.12
N ALA A 96 2.64 -7.64 16.43
CA ALA A 96 3.74 -7.24 17.30
C ALA A 96 5.10 -7.78 16.82
N SER A 97 5.13 -8.99 16.29
CA SER A 97 6.34 -9.62 15.74
C SER A 97 6.91 -8.89 14.52
N SER A 98 6.09 -8.15 13.78
CA SER A 98 6.51 -7.42 12.58
C SER A 98 7.00 -6.00 12.88
N ILE A 99 6.61 -5.42 14.02
CA ILE A 99 6.87 -4.01 14.34
C ILE A 99 8.36 -3.69 14.36
N LEU A 100 9.15 -4.48 15.11
CA LEU A 100 10.60 -4.19 15.25
C LEU A 100 11.34 -4.29 13.91
N ARG A 101 11.00 -5.30 13.11
CA ARG A 101 11.58 -5.47 11.78
C ARG A 101 11.25 -4.30 10.86
N THR A 102 10.00 -3.90 10.82
CA THR A 102 9.53 -2.79 10.00
C THR A 102 10.17 -1.48 10.42
N ARG A 103 10.25 -1.21 11.72
CA ARG A 103 10.92 -0.01 12.24
C ARG A 103 12.41 0.01 11.90
N SER A 104 13.08 -1.14 11.98
CA SER A 104 14.48 -1.27 11.60
C SER A 104 14.71 -0.93 10.13
N MET A 105 13.84 -1.43 9.25
CA MET A 105 13.91 -1.11 7.81
C MET A 105 13.64 0.37 7.54
N MET A 106 12.66 0.96 8.19
CA MET A 106 12.30 2.37 7.99
C MET A 106 13.44 3.34 8.33
N LYS A 107 14.27 3.00 9.30
CA LYS A 107 15.39 3.85 9.71
C LYS A 107 16.41 4.09 8.60
N ASP A 108 16.54 3.16 7.68
CA ASP A 108 17.54 3.20 6.61
C ASP A 108 16.96 3.74 5.30
N LEU A 109 15.68 4.17 5.30
CA LEU A 109 14.99 4.66 4.11
C LEU A 109 14.86 6.18 4.12
N ASP A 110 15.07 6.78 2.95
CA ASP A 110 14.78 8.18 2.69
C ASP A 110 13.38 8.31 2.08
N THR A 111 12.52 9.12 2.68
CA THR A 111 11.13 9.29 2.24
C THR A 111 11.02 9.90 0.83
N LYS A 112 11.96 10.75 0.44
CA LYS A 112 11.98 11.35 -0.91
C LYS A 112 12.32 10.32 -1.96
N GLU A 113 13.27 9.44 -1.67
CA GLU A 113 13.59 8.32 -2.57
C GLU A 113 12.43 7.34 -2.65
N CYS A 114 11.82 6.99 -1.53
CA CYS A 114 10.65 6.12 -1.49
C CYS A 114 9.48 6.72 -2.29
N ALA A 115 9.30 8.04 -2.28
CA ALA A 115 8.29 8.72 -3.10
C ALA A 115 8.56 8.51 -4.60
N LYS A 116 9.82 8.54 -5.03
CA LYS A 116 10.19 8.22 -6.42
C LYS A 116 9.91 6.76 -6.75
N TRP A 117 10.22 5.83 -5.83
CA TRP A 117 9.93 4.42 -6.01
C TRP A 117 8.42 4.16 -6.18
N ALA A 118 7.61 4.79 -5.33
CA ALA A 118 6.15 4.68 -5.43
C ALA A 118 5.63 5.22 -6.76
N ASN A 119 6.14 6.37 -7.21
CA ASN A 119 5.78 6.95 -8.48
C ASN A 119 6.17 6.04 -9.65
N ASP A 120 7.37 5.46 -9.63
CA ASP A 120 7.85 4.54 -10.65
C ASP A 120 7.01 3.24 -10.67
N ALA A 121 6.66 2.70 -9.50
CA ALA A 121 5.81 1.53 -9.39
C ALA A 121 4.44 1.74 -10.05
N ILE A 122 3.85 2.92 -9.86
CA ILE A 122 2.53 3.26 -10.40
C ILE A 122 2.57 3.60 -11.89
N ASN A 123 3.61 4.29 -12.34
CA ASN A 123 3.63 4.89 -13.68
C ASN A 123 4.54 4.14 -14.69
N LEU A 124 5.54 3.39 -14.25
CA LEU A 124 6.50 2.71 -15.12
C LEU A 124 6.36 1.19 -15.13
N CYS A 125 5.77 0.60 -14.11
CA CYS A 125 5.53 -0.84 -14.04
C CYS A 125 4.13 -1.18 -14.52
N TYR A 126 4.00 -2.33 -15.19
CA TYR A 126 2.73 -2.86 -15.69
C TYR A 126 2.20 -4.01 -14.84
N THR A 127 3.10 -4.74 -14.18
CA THR A 127 2.74 -5.94 -13.41
C THR A 127 3.25 -5.87 -11.98
N ALA A 128 2.63 -6.66 -11.11
CA ALA A 128 3.09 -6.82 -9.72
C ALA A 128 4.52 -7.38 -9.67
N ASP A 129 4.88 -8.29 -10.57
CA ASP A 129 6.23 -8.87 -10.64
C ASP A 129 7.29 -7.82 -10.95
N GLU A 130 6.99 -6.89 -11.85
CA GLU A 130 7.90 -5.77 -12.17
C GLU A 130 8.10 -4.86 -10.96
N VAL A 131 7.03 -4.57 -10.21
CA VAL A 131 7.12 -3.78 -8.98
C VAL A 131 7.96 -4.50 -7.94
N GLU A 132 7.72 -5.79 -7.74
CA GLU A 132 8.49 -6.61 -6.80
C GLU A 132 9.99 -6.60 -7.11
N LYS A 133 10.35 -6.83 -8.37
CA LYS A 133 11.74 -6.80 -8.84
C LYS A 133 12.38 -5.43 -8.63
N MET A 134 11.67 -4.36 -8.96
CA MET A 134 12.15 -3.01 -8.79
C MET A 134 12.46 -2.70 -7.33
N VAL A 135 11.53 -3.01 -6.42
CA VAL A 135 11.70 -2.75 -4.98
C VAL A 135 12.84 -3.59 -4.42
N LYS A 136 12.90 -4.88 -4.75
CA LYS A 136 14.00 -5.76 -4.32
C LYS A 136 15.36 -5.21 -4.74
N THR A 137 15.49 -4.81 -6.01
CA THR A 137 16.73 -4.24 -6.55
C THR A 137 17.14 -2.99 -5.78
N ARG A 138 16.21 -2.08 -5.54
CA ARG A 138 16.49 -0.81 -4.85
C ARG A 138 16.78 -0.99 -3.36
N LEU A 139 16.24 -2.04 -2.75
CA LEU A 139 16.57 -2.42 -1.37
C LEU A 139 17.89 -3.21 -1.25
N GLY A 140 18.52 -3.58 -2.37
CA GLY A 140 19.69 -4.43 -2.36
C GLY A 140 19.42 -5.89 -2.04
N MET A 141 18.19 -6.33 -2.22
CA MET A 141 17.75 -7.72 -2.07
C MET A 141 17.88 -8.45 -3.42
N ASN A 142 18.41 -9.65 -3.41
CA ASN A 142 18.54 -10.51 -4.60
C ASN A 142 17.50 -11.62 -4.60
#